data_f79ab6ed932072fc5b9356115e8c021f
#
_entry.id   f79ab6ed932072fc5b9356115e8c021f
#
_cell.length_a   1.000
_cell.length_b   1.000
_cell.length_c   1.000
_cell.angle_alpha   90.00
_cell.angle_beta   90.00
_cell.angle_gamma   90.00
#
_symmetry.space_group_name_H-M   'P 1'
#
loop_
_entity.id
_entity.type
_entity.pdbx_description
1 polymer ?
#
loop_
_entity_poly.entity_id
_entity_poly.type
_entity_poly.pdbx_seq_one_letter_code
_entity_poly.pdbx_strand_id
1 'polypeptide(L)'
;MELIYANDNCTGCNKCVRDCPVLIANVATDAGKVIVDSEKCIACGACFDACEHNAREYQDDTKSFFTALEAGKKISVILAPAFLANYPHEYKKVLGYLKEKGVNHIYSVSFEIGRAHV
;
A
#
# COMPACT_ATOMS: atom_id res chain seq x y z
N MET A 1 -0.73 13.47 3.69
CA MET A 1 -1.60 12.52 2.97
C MET A 1 -1.86 11.33 3.87
N GLU A 2 -3.09 11.03 4.13
CA GLU A 2 -3.48 9.95 5.03
C GLU A 2 -3.53 8.64 4.24
N LEU A 3 -2.49 7.84 4.35
CA LEU A 3 -2.38 6.56 3.63
C LEU A 3 -3.15 5.44 4.33
N ILE A 4 -3.05 5.39 5.65
CA ILE A 4 -3.69 4.40 6.51
C ILE A 4 -4.69 5.12 7.41
N TYR A 5 -5.89 4.60 7.56
CA TYR A 5 -6.93 5.22 8.40
C TYR A 5 -7.85 4.17 9.03
N ALA A 6 -8.63 4.60 10.03
CA ALA A 6 -9.66 3.79 10.66
C ALA A 6 -11.06 4.20 10.17
N ASN A 7 -11.87 3.22 9.83
CA ASN A 7 -13.27 3.43 9.41
C ASN A 7 -14.24 3.41 10.60
N ASP A 8 -15.53 3.49 10.32
CA ASP A 8 -16.57 3.53 11.33
C ASP A 8 -16.76 2.25 12.14
N ASN A 9 -16.12 1.15 11.74
CA ASN A 9 -16.13 -0.10 12.50
C ASN A 9 -15.20 -0.05 13.72
N CYS A 10 -14.41 1.00 13.86
CA CYS A 10 -13.49 1.14 14.99
C CYS A 10 -14.26 1.26 16.30
N THR A 11 -13.92 0.40 17.27
CA THR A 11 -14.56 0.37 18.60
C THR A 11 -13.72 1.02 19.68
N GLY A 12 -12.51 1.49 19.36
CA GLY A 12 -11.60 2.08 20.34
C GLY A 12 -10.93 1.06 21.25
N CYS A 13 -10.81 -0.19 20.82
CA CYS A 13 -10.15 -1.24 21.64
C CYS A 13 -8.65 -1.03 21.83
N ASN A 14 -8.03 -0.15 21.04
CA ASN A 14 -6.63 0.29 21.15
C ASN A 14 -5.57 -0.80 20.92
N LYS A 15 -5.91 -1.95 20.34
CA LYS A 15 -4.92 -2.97 19.97
C LYS A 15 -3.89 -2.42 18.96
N CYS A 16 -4.36 -1.67 17.96
CA CYS A 16 -3.49 -1.07 16.96
C CYS A 16 -2.55 0.00 17.53
N VAL A 17 -2.99 0.69 18.58
CA VAL A 17 -2.14 1.66 19.31
C VAL A 17 -1.00 0.92 20.00
N ARG A 18 -1.30 -0.18 20.66
CA ARG A 18 -0.33 -1.00 21.40
C ARG A 18 0.66 -1.70 20.47
N ASP A 19 0.17 -2.22 19.33
CA ASP A 19 0.97 -3.04 18.42
C ASP A 19 1.71 -2.21 17.36
N CYS A 20 1.51 -0.89 17.34
CA CYS A 20 2.20 -0.01 16.41
C CYS A 20 3.71 0.04 16.71
N PRO A 21 4.59 -0.34 15.78
CA PRO A 21 6.03 -0.35 16.02
C PRO A 21 6.63 1.04 16.22
N VAL A 22 5.96 2.06 15.71
CA VAL A 22 6.36 3.46 15.88
C VAL A 22 5.87 4.03 17.21
N LEU A 23 4.90 3.38 17.86
CA LEU A 23 4.30 3.71 19.15
C LEU A 23 3.43 4.98 19.17
N ILE A 24 3.63 5.91 18.27
CA ILE A 24 3.01 7.24 18.28
C ILE A 24 2.17 7.54 17.01
N ALA A 25 2.14 6.63 16.05
CA ALA A 25 1.38 6.85 14.81
C ALA A 25 -0.12 6.60 14.97
N ASN A 26 -0.51 5.57 15.73
CA ASN A 26 -1.90 5.33 16.09
C ASN A 26 -2.21 5.99 17.42
N VAL A 27 -3.21 6.87 17.44
CA VAL A 27 -3.55 7.68 18.60
C VAL A 27 -4.97 7.40 19.04
N ALA A 28 -5.13 7.01 20.30
CA ALA A 28 -6.46 6.86 20.92
C ALA A 28 -7.10 8.24 21.11
N THR A 29 -8.41 8.32 20.87
CA THR A 29 -9.17 9.57 21.07
C THR A 29 -10.31 9.36 22.05
N ASP A 30 -10.76 10.46 22.66
CA ASP A 30 -11.92 10.46 23.57
C ASP A 30 -13.23 10.15 22.83
N ALA A 31 -13.23 10.26 21.50
CA ALA A 31 -14.39 9.94 20.67
C ALA A 31 -14.62 8.44 20.48
N GLY A 32 -13.79 7.58 21.10
CA GLY A 32 -13.91 6.12 21.00
C GLY A 32 -13.41 5.55 19.67
N LYS A 33 -12.62 6.30 18.94
CA LYS A 33 -11.98 5.86 17.70
C LYS A 33 -10.48 6.15 17.74
N VAL A 34 -9.72 5.36 17.00
CA VAL A 34 -8.28 5.60 16.81
C VAL A 34 -8.08 6.43 15.54
N ILE A 35 -7.24 7.44 15.64
CA ILE A 35 -6.79 8.20 14.46
C ILE A 35 -5.34 7.84 14.13
N VAL A 36 -4.94 8.08 12.89
CA VAL A 36 -3.58 7.81 12.44
C VAL A 36 -2.87 9.13 12.13
N ASP A 37 -1.73 9.34 12.78
CA ASP A 37 -0.85 10.46 12.44
C ASP A 37 -0.02 10.08 11.22
N SER A 38 -0.41 10.60 10.06
CA SER A 38 0.19 10.27 8.78
C SER A 38 1.65 10.71 8.66
N GLU A 39 2.09 11.68 9.44
CA GLU A 39 3.50 12.12 9.45
C GLU A 39 4.41 11.11 10.15
N LYS A 40 3.86 10.33 11.06
CA LYS A 40 4.60 9.34 11.84
C LYS A 40 4.39 7.91 11.37
N CYS A 41 3.33 7.67 10.62
CA CYS A 41 3.00 6.34 10.10
C CYS A 41 4.00 5.90 9.03
N ILE A 42 4.57 4.70 9.21
CA ILE A 42 5.51 4.09 8.25
C ILE A 42 4.82 3.10 7.29
N ALA A 43 3.49 3.01 7.33
CA ALA A 43 2.70 2.13 6.47
C ALA A 43 3.09 0.64 6.54
N CYS A 44 3.51 0.16 7.71
CA CYS A 44 3.99 -1.23 7.88
C CYS A 44 2.88 -2.27 7.90
N GLY A 45 1.62 -1.88 8.16
CA GLY A 45 0.48 -2.79 8.18
C GLY A 45 0.23 -3.54 9.49
N ALA A 46 1.02 -3.35 10.53
CA ALA A 46 0.85 -4.04 11.82
C ALA A 46 -0.55 -3.81 12.43
N CYS A 47 -1.11 -2.62 12.25
CA CYS A 47 -2.44 -2.28 12.74
C CYS A 47 -3.57 -3.04 12.02
N PHE A 48 -3.35 -3.46 10.78
CA PHE A 48 -4.30 -4.33 10.08
C PHE A 48 -4.36 -5.72 10.72
N ASP A 49 -3.20 -6.29 11.02
CA ASP A 49 -3.11 -7.62 11.66
C ASP A 49 -3.67 -7.59 13.08
N ALA A 50 -3.51 -6.48 13.78
CA ALA A 50 -4.01 -6.30 15.14
C ALA A 50 -5.53 -6.11 15.21
N CYS A 51 -6.17 -5.57 14.16
CA CYS A 51 -7.58 -5.19 14.18
C CYS A 51 -8.49 -6.38 13.95
N GLU A 52 -9.32 -6.71 14.95
CA GLU A 52 -10.33 -7.76 14.88
C GLU A 52 -11.69 -7.24 14.38
N HIS A 53 -11.83 -5.92 14.20
CA HIS A 53 -13.10 -5.27 13.87
C HIS A 53 -13.21 -4.89 12.39
N ASN A 54 -12.23 -5.27 11.57
CA ASN A 54 -12.16 -4.89 10.16
C ASN A 54 -12.29 -3.37 9.97
N ALA A 55 -11.64 -2.62 10.85
CA ALA A 55 -11.75 -1.15 10.91
C ALA A 55 -10.59 -0.44 10.22
N ARG A 56 -9.60 -1.16 9.73
CA ARG A 56 -8.44 -0.55 9.09
C ARG A 56 -8.59 -0.54 7.58
N GLU A 57 -8.28 0.60 7.00
CA GLU A 57 -8.28 0.79 5.55
C GLU A 57 -7.04 1.56 5.11
N TYR A 58 -6.71 1.45 3.85
CA TYR A 58 -5.64 2.20 3.22
C TYR A 58 -6.14 2.86 1.96
N GLN A 59 -5.47 3.90 1.52
CA GLN A 59 -5.78 4.54 0.26
C GLN A 59 -5.35 3.62 -0.89
N ASP A 60 -6.32 3.16 -1.67
CA ASP A 60 -6.10 2.25 -2.79
C ASP A 60 -6.17 3.03 -4.10
N ASP A 61 -5.06 3.06 -4.82
CA ASP A 61 -4.91 3.79 -6.08
C ASP A 61 -5.26 2.95 -7.32
N THR A 62 -5.75 1.73 -7.16
CA THR A 62 -6.04 0.82 -8.27
C THR A 62 -6.99 1.44 -9.28
N LYS A 63 -8.09 2.03 -8.80
CA LYS A 63 -9.06 2.69 -9.67
C LYS A 63 -8.46 3.87 -10.43
N SER A 64 -7.67 4.69 -9.74
CA SER A 64 -6.98 5.83 -10.34
C SER A 64 -6.01 5.41 -11.44
N PHE A 65 -5.31 4.30 -11.22
CA PHE A 65 -4.39 3.70 -12.19
C PHE A 65 -5.13 3.31 -13.48
N PHE A 66 -6.20 2.54 -13.38
CA PHE A 66 -6.96 2.12 -14.56
C PHE A 66 -7.64 3.29 -15.27
N THR A 67 -8.17 4.25 -14.54
CA THR A 67 -8.74 5.47 -15.11
C THR A 67 -7.70 6.25 -15.92
N ALA A 68 -6.49 6.37 -15.41
CA ALA A 68 -5.40 7.04 -16.12
C ALA A 68 -4.98 6.28 -17.39
N LEU A 69 -4.95 4.94 -17.35
CA LEU A 69 -4.69 4.12 -18.55
C LEU A 69 -5.77 4.32 -19.63
N GLU A 70 -7.04 4.30 -19.23
CA GLU A 70 -8.17 4.52 -20.16
C GLU A 70 -8.15 5.92 -20.76
N ALA A 71 -7.66 6.91 -20.03
CA ALA A 71 -7.47 8.28 -20.51
C ALA A 71 -6.29 8.44 -21.47
N GLY A 72 -5.54 7.38 -21.75
CA GLY A 72 -4.39 7.40 -22.67
C GLY A 72 -3.12 7.96 -22.07
N LYS A 73 -3.02 8.08 -20.75
CA LYS A 73 -1.80 8.54 -20.09
C LYS A 73 -0.70 7.48 -20.19
N LYS A 74 0.54 7.95 -20.37
CA LYS A 74 1.71 7.08 -20.36
C LYS A 74 2.06 6.74 -18.93
N ILE A 75 1.97 5.45 -18.57
CA ILE A 75 2.27 4.96 -17.23
C ILE A 75 3.40 3.94 -17.33
N SER A 76 4.40 4.11 -16.49
CA SER A 76 5.47 3.14 -16.30
C SER A 76 5.32 2.50 -14.92
N VAL A 77 5.63 1.22 -14.83
CA VAL A 77 5.50 0.43 -13.60
C VAL A 77 6.89 0.07 -13.10
N ILE A 78 7.11 0.20 -11.81
CA ILE A 78 8.32 -0.22 -11.13
C ILE A 78 7.98 -1.41 -10.24
N LEU A 79 8.70 -2.51 -10.41
CA LEU A 79 8.49 -3.74 -9.65
C LEU A 79 9.62 -3.98 -8.66
N ALA A 80 9.26 -4.28 -7.42
CA ALA A 80 10.23 -4.76 -6.44
C ALA A 80 10.53 -6.25 -6.67
N PRO A 81 11.74 -6.73 -6.35
CA PRO A 81 12.09 -8.15 -6.46
C PRO A 81 11.16 -9.06 -5.66
N ALA A 82 10.63 -8.58 -4.55
CA ALA A 82 9.67 -9.31 -3.72
C ALA A 82 8.41 -9.74 -4.49
N PHE A 83 8.00 -8.99 -5.51
CA PHE A 83 6.87 -9.37 -6.35
C PHE A 83 7.12 -10.70 -7.07
N LEU A 84 8.29 -10.86 -7.66
CA LEU A 84 8.69 -12.10 -8.34
C LEU A 84 8.83 -13.27 -7.36
N ALA A 85 9.35 -12.99 -6.16
CA ALA A 85 9.53 -14.01 -5.13
C ALA A 85 8.20 -14.50 -4.56
N ASN A 86 7.23 -13.60 -4.37
CA ASN A 86 5.92 -13.93 -3.82
C ASN A 86 4.98 -14.57 -4.87
N TYR A 87 5.18 -14.27 -6.14
CA TYR A 87 4.31 -14.73 -7.23
C TYR A 87 5.12 -15.40 -8.35
N PRO A 88 5.89 -16.48 -8.04
CA PRO A 88 6.80 -17.08 -9.02
C PRO A 88 6.10 -17.69 -10.24
N HIS A 89 4.82 -18.06 -10.10
CA HIS A 89 4.04 -18.67 -11.18
C HIS A 89 3.11 -17.69 -11.88
N GLU A 90 2.77 -16.60 -11.21
CA GLU A 90 1.75 -15.65 -11.69
C GLU A 90 2.34 -14.36 -12.27
N TYR A 91 3.59 -14.04 -11.99
CA TYR A 91 4.16 -12.73 -12.35
C TYR A 91 4.11 -12.44 -13.86
N LYS A 92 4.34 -13.44 -14.69
CA LYS A 92 4.28 -13.28 -16.15
C LYS A 92 2.88 -12.95 -16.65
N LYS A 93 1.86 -13.54 -16.03
CA LYS A 93 0.45 -13.26 -16.34
C LYS A 93 0.08 -11.82 -15.97
N VAL A 94 0.52 -11.37 -14.80
CA VAL A 94 0.27 -10.00 -14.33
C VAL A 94 0.96 -8.98 -15.24
N LEU A 95 2.23 -9.21 -15.59
CA LEU A 95 2.98 -8.33 -16.50
C LEU A 95 2.35 -8.30 -17.90
N GLY A 96 1.92 -9.45 -18.41
CA GLY A 96 1.21 -9.54 -19.69
C GLY A 96 -0.09 -8.78 -19.68
N TYR A 97 -0.87 -8.89 -18.60
CA TYR A 97 -2.12 -8.16 -18.39
C TYR A 97 -1.89 -6.64 -18.39
N LEU A 98 -0.87 -6.18 -17.66
CA LEU A 98 -0.53 -4.74 -17.60
C LEU A 98 -0.13 -4.20 -18.98
N LYS A 99 0.66 -4.95 -19.75
CA LYS A 99 1.01 -4.55 -21.11
C LYS A 99 -0.21 -4.50 -22.03
N GLU A 100 -1.10 -5.46 -21.91
CA GLU A 100 -2.35 -5.52 -22.67
C GLU A 100 -3.25 -4.32 -22.37
N LYS A 101 -3.26 -3.85 -21.13
CA LYS A 101 -4.01 -2.66 -20.70
C LYS A 101 -3.37 -1.34 -21.11
N GLY A 102 -2.16 -1.34 -21.62
CA GLY A 102 -1.52 -0.15 -22.17
C GLY A 102 -0.42 0.46 -21.32
N VAL A 103 0.13 -0.28 -20.37
CA VAL A 103 1.31 0.17 -19.62
C VAL A 103 2.50 0.35 -20.58
N ASN A 104 3.15 1.50 -20.49
CA ASN A 104 4.21 1.90 -21.42
C ASN A 104 5.49 1.11 -21.20
N HIS A 105 6.00 1.09 -19.97
CA HIS A 105 7.21 0.37 -19.59
C HIS A 105 7.07 -0.28 -18.22
N ILE A 106 7.78 -1.39 -18.03
CA ILE A 106 7.87 -2.09 -16.74
C ILE A 106 9.35 -2.25 -16.40
N TYR A 107 9.75 -1.72 -15.23
CA TYR A 107 11.12 -1.74 -14.77
C TYR A 107 11.25 -2.55 -13.48
N SER A 108 12.33 -3.30 -13.34
CA SER A 108 12.70 -3.92 -12.06
C SER A 108 13.54 -2.95 -11.23
N VAL A 109 13.20 -2.76 -9.98
CA VAL A 109 13.97 -1.92 -9.05
C VAL A 109 15.40 -2.42 -8.91
N SER A 110 15.63 -3.74 -8.92
CA SER A 110 16.97 -4.32 -8.88
C SER A 110 17.83 -3.87 -10.04
N PHE A 111 17.25 -3.79 -11.23
CA PHE A 111 17.93 -3.34 -12.44
C PHE A 111 18.28 -1.85 -12.36
N GLU A 112 17.37 -1.03 -11.86
CA GLU A 112 17.59 0.41 -11.70
C GLU A 112 18.66 0.71 -10.65
N ILE A 113 18.67 -0.05 -9.54
CA ILE A 113 19.73 0.07 -8.52
C ILE A 113 21.09 -0.26 -9.13
N GLY A 114 21.17 -1.31 -9.94
CA GLY A 114 22.40 -1.67 -10.65
C GLY A 114 22.88 -0.58 -11.59
N ARG A 115 21.97 0.11 -12.28
CA ARG A 115 22.30 1.25 -13.15
C ARG A 115 22.79 2.47 -12.37
N ALA A 116 22.22 2.73 -11.22
CA ALA A 116 22.60 3.88 -10.39
C ALA A 116 24.04 3.78 -9.87
N HIS A 117 24.60 2.59 -9.82
CA HIS A 117 25.97 2.34 -9.35
C HIS A 117 27.00 2.22 -10.50
N VAL A 118 26.56 2.33 -11.72
CA VAL A 118 27.38 2.35 -12.92
C VAL A 118 27.56 3.77 -13.40
#